data_55637d65c023286d587ac9ae96a098ed
#
_entry.id   55637d65c023286d587ac9ae96a098ed
#
_cell.length_a   1.000
_cell.length_b   1.000
_cell.length_c   1.000
_cell.angle_alpha   90.00
_cell.angle_beta   90.00
_cell.angle_gamma   90.00
#
_symmetry.space_group_name_H-M   'P 1'
#
loop_
_entity.id
_entity.type
_entity.pdbx_description
1 polymer ?
#
loop_
_entity_poly.entity_id
_entity_poly.type
_entity_poly.pdbx_seq_one_letter_code
_entity_poly.pdbx_strand_id
1 'polypeptide(L)'
;MTNNHRAEHRITVQAPARTVYGLIADVESWPRVFPPTVHVDVLDRTAGEERIRIWATANDAVKTWTSRRVLDPVGLRVGFRQEVSQPPVAAMGGEWIVEPLSDTASLVRLTHDFRAVDDDPEGVEWITRAIDRNSGAELDALRRAAEQAAAGGADDLSLRFDDVVEVAADPADVYDFLYDARRWQERLPHVNRVELEESTPNLQLLEMDTLTPNGAVHTTKSVRVCFPSAAIVYKQLRTPALMTVHNGLWRIAKSTAGCTVTSTHTVVLDRDAVVPVLGGGATVADARTFVRDALGRNSTATMLLAKEHAERAARER
;
A
#
# COMPACT_ATOMS: atom_id res chain seq x y z
N MET A 1 -5.80 -38.03 -3.58
CA MET A 1 -4.71 -37.52 -2.74
C MET A 1 -4.58 -36.03 -3.06
N THR A 2 -4.78 -35.13 -2.10
CA THR A 2 -4.68 -33.69 -2.33
C THR A 2 -3.23 -33.30 -2.47
N ASN A 3 -2.83 -32.77 -3.64
CA ASN A 3 -1.46 -32.33 -3.92
C ASN A 3 -1.19 -30.99 -3.21
N ASN A 4 -0.45 -31.04 -2.11
CA ASN A 4 0.00 -29.84 -1.41
C ASN A 4 1.40 -29.46 -1.93
N HIS A 5 1.49 -28.27 -2.57
CA HIS A 5 2.73 -27.73 -3.09
C HIS A 5 3.46 -26.91 -2.00
N ARG A 6 4.79 -26.81 -2.10
CA ARG A 6 5.62 -26.08 -1.16
C ARG A 6 6.62 -25.19 -1.88
N ALA A 7 6.91 -24.03 -1.30
CA ALA A 7 7.96 -23.12 -1.72
C ALA A 7 8.68 -22.56 -0.49
N GLU A 8 9.97 -22.29 -0.63
CA GLU A 8 10.78 -21.62 0.38
C GLU A 8 11.68 -20.58 -0.28
N HIS A 9 11.70 -19.37 0.30
CA HIS A 9 12.59 -18.29 -0.08
C HIS A 9 13.37 -17.84 1.16
N ARG A 10 14.62 -17.39 0.97
CA ARG A 10 15.48 -16.98 2.09
C ARG A 10 16.38 -15.83 1.70
N ILE A 11 16.72 -15.00 2.70
CA ILE A 11 17.66 -13.90 2.55
C ILE A 11 18.43 -13.67 3.85
N THR A 12 19.70 -13.28 3.73
CA THR A 12 20.48 -12.77 4.86
C THR A 12 20.29 -11.26 4.96
N VAL A 13 20.07 -10.77 6.17
CA VAL A 13 19.82 -9.36 6.51
C VAL A 13 20.86 -8.88 7.50
N GLN A 14 21.51 -7.74 7.23
CA GLN A 14 22.48 -7.12 8.13
C GLN A 14 21.74 -6.23 9.16
N ALA A 15 20.92 -6.88 9.97
CA ALA A 15 20.17 -6.26 11.06
C ALA A 15 19.87 -7.29 12.17
N PRO A 16 19.67 -6.82 13.43
CA PRO A 16 19.26 -7.68 14.53
C PRO A 16 17.94 -8.40 14.22
N ALA A 17 17.85 -9.69 14.58
CA ALA A 17 16.67 -10.51 14.29
C ALA A 17 15.37 -9.94 14.87
N ARG A 18 15.42 -9.27 16.03
CA ARG A 18 14.23 -8.59 16.60
C ARG A 18 13.74 -7.41 15.78
N THR A 19 14.65 -6.65 15.14
CA THR A 19 14.28 -5.57 14.22
C THR A 19 13.56 -6.13 12.99
N VAL A 20 14.08 -7.20 12.42
CA VAL A 20 13.47 -7.88 11.27
C VAL A 20 12.10 -8.46 11.63
N TYR A 21 12.02 -9.17 12.77
CA TYR A 21 10.74 -9.70 13.27
C TYR A 21 9.69 -8.61 13.48
N GLY A 22 10.09 -7.47 14.06
CA GLY A 22 9.18 -6.34 14.28
C GLY A 22 8.53 -5.84 13.00
N LEU A 23 9.29 -5.74 11.88
CA LEU A 23 8.74 -5.35 10.58
C LEU A 23 7.76 -6.39 10.00
N ILE A 24 8.00 -7.68 10.25
CA ILE A 24 7.11 -8.76 9.82
C ILE A 24 5.83 -8.79 10.68
N ALA A 25 5.96 -8.57 11.99
CA ALA A 25 4.85 -8.59 12.93
C ALA A 25 3.89 -7.40 12.73
N ASP A 26 4.41 -6.22 12.43
CA ASP A 26 3.63 -4.98 12.24
C ASP A 26 2.99 -4.90 10.85
N VAL A 27 1.79 -5.49 10.71
CA VAL A 27 1.05 -5.54 9.43
C VAL A 27 0.55 -4.17 8.97
N GLU A 28 0.38 -3.20 9.88
CA GLU A 28 -0.09 -1.86 9.54
C GLU A 28 0.98 -1.08 8.75
N SER A 29 2.25 -1.43 8.94
CA SER A 29 3.35 -0.87 8.15
C SER A 29 3.59 -1.59 6.81
N TRP A 30 2.99 -2.77 6.57
CA TRP A 30 3.24 -3.56 5.36
C TRP A 30 3.02 -2.81 4.04
N PRO A 31 1.99 -1.97 3.87
CA PRO A 31 1.85 -1.18 2.64
C PRO A 31 3.05 -0.27 2.37
N ARG A 32 3.78 0.15 3.40
CA ARG A 32 4.99 0.96 3.28
C ARG A 32 6.24 0.09 3.05
N VAL A 33 6.30 -1.09 3.65
CA VAL A 33 7.48 -1.97 3.62
C VAL A 33 7.45 -2.90 2.42
N PHE A 34 6.33 -3.59 2.17
CA PHE A 34 6.22 -4.63 1.15
C PHE A 34 5.60 -4.11 -0.15
N PRO A 35 6.33 -4.18 -1.27
CA PRO A 35 5.83 -3.67 -2.55
C PRO A 35 4.50 -4.27 -2.99
N PRO A 36 4.23 -5.59 -2.84
CA PRO A 36 2.95 -6.15 -3.25
C PRO A 36 1.76 -5.71 -2.39
N THR A 37 1.97 -5.41 -1.11
CA THR A 37 0.87 -5.10 -0.18
C THR A 37 0.34 -3.69 -0.41
N VAL A 38 -0.96 -3.59 -0.72
CA VAL A 38 -1.66 -2.32 -0.96
C VAL A 38 -2.29 -1.81 0.32
N HIS A 39 -3.01 -2.69 1.04
CA HIS A 39 -3.71 -2.36 2.27
C HIS A 39 -3.87 -3.59 3.15
N VAL A 40 -3.95 -3.38 4.46
CA VAL A 40 -4.25 -4.41 5.45
C VAL A 40 -5.26 -3.85 6.46
N ASP A 41 -6.37 -4.57 6.64
CA ASP A 41 -7.30 -4.36 7.75
C ASP A 41 -7.05 -5.40 8.84
N VAL A 42 -6.90 -4.98 10.07
CA VAL A 42 -6.91 -5.87 11.24
C VAL A 42 -8.36 -6.08 11.64
N LEU A 43 -8.87 -7.29 11.43
CA LEU A 43 -10.26 -7.66 11.71
C LEU A 43 -10.47 -8.04 13.17
N ASP A 44 -9.45 -8.71 13.76
CA ASP A 44 -9.43 -9.15 15.14
C ASP A 44 -7.99 -9.35 15.59
N ARG A 45 -7.68 -9.05 16.87
CA ARG A 45 -6.34 -9.18 17.44
C ARG A 45 -6.40 -9.58 18.91
N THR A 46 -5.61 -10.57 19.26
CA THR A 46 -5.33 -11.01 20.64
C THR A 46 -3.83 -10.93 20.93
N ALA A 47 -3.39 -11.36 22.12
CA ALA A 47 -1.97 -11.28 22.50
C ALA A 47 -1.01 -12.10 21.63
N GLY A 48 -1.46 -13.12 20.92
CA GLY A 48 -0.60 -14.00 20.10
C GLY A 48 -1.18 -14.34 18.73
N GLU A 49 -2.38 -13.87 18.42
CA GLU A 49 -3.06 -14.15 17.16
C GLU A 49 -3.74 -12.91 16.62
N GLU A 50 -3.82 -12.82 15.30
CA GLU A 50 -4.64 -11.81 14.64
C GLU A 50 -5.27 -12.36 13.36
N ARG A 51 -6.41 -11.79 13.01
CA ARG A 51 -7.08 -12.00 11.72
C ARG A 51 -6.96 -10.71 10.93
N ILE A 52 -6.46 -10.84 9.73
CA ILE A 52 -6.23 -9.67 8.85
C ILE A 52 -6.88 -9.92 7.50
N ARG A 53 -7.33 -8.85 6.86
CA ARG A 53 -7.69 -8.83 5.45
C ARG A 53 -6.62 -8.07 4.69
N ILE A 54 -6.09 -8.70 3.66
CA ILE A 54 -4.99 -8.16 2.84
C ILE A 54 -5.51 -7.86 1.44
N TRP A 55 -5.08 -6.74 0.88
CA TRP A 55 -5.16 -6.42 -0.54
C TRP A 55 -3.73 -6.30 -1.06
N ALA A 56 -3.41 -7.09 -2.07
CA ALA A 56 -2.07 -7.09 -2.66
C ALA A 56 -2.10 -7.35 -4.16
N THR A 57 -1.04 -6.96 -4.83
CA THR A 57 -0.82 -7.30 -6.23
C THR A 57 -0.24 -8.70 -6.36
N ALA A 58 -0.74 -9.48 -7.30
CA ALA A 58 -0.24 -10.80 -7.67
C ALA A 58 -0.38 -11.00 -9.18
N ASN A 59 0.73 -11.21 -9.88
CA ASN A 59 0.76 -11.35 -11.35
C ASN A 59 -0.05 -10.25 -12.07
N ASP A 60 0.20 -8.99 -11.73
CA ASP A 60 -0.44 -7.79 -12.28
C ASP A 60 -1.94 -7.63 -11.98
N ALA A 61 -2.53 -8.54 -11.19
CA ALA A 61 -3.90 -8.44 -10.69
C ALA A 61 -3.90 -8.01 -9.21
N VAL A 62 -4.97 -7.34 -8.79
CA VAL A 62 -5.21 -7.07 -7.37
C VAL A 62 -6.03 -8.21 -6.79
N LYS A 63 -5.55 -8.80 -5.70
CA LYS A 63 -6.21 -9.89 -4.97
C LYS A 63 -6.48 -9.46 -3.53
N THR A 64 -7.51 -10.05 -2.94
CA THR A 64 -7.80 -9.89 -1.51
C THR A 64 -8.04 -11.25 -0.87
N TRP A 65 -7.62 -11.40 0.38
CA TRP A 65 -7.85 -12.60 1.17
C TRP A 65 -7.86 -12.27 2.66
N THR A 66 -8.44 -13.16 3.45
CA THR A 66 -8.38 -13.10 4.91
C THR A 66 -7.43 -14.17 5.42
N SER A 67 -6.52 -13.78 6.30
CA SER A 67 -5.56 -14.68 6.95
C SER A 67 -5.68 -14.60 8.47
N ARG A 68 -5.52 -15.75 9.12
CA ARG A 68 -5.14 -15.85 10.53
C ARG A 68 -3.63 -15.87 10.62
N ARG A 69 -3.07 -15.11 11.56
CA ARG A 69 -1.64 -15.11 11.88
C ARG A 69 -1.44 -15.49 13.33
N VAL A 70 -0.40 -16.28 13.60
CA VAL A 70 0.07 -16.64 14.94
C VAL A 70 1.46 -16.03 15.11
N LEU A 71 1.62 -15.18 16.13
CA LEU A 71 2.84 -14.45 16.41
C LEU A 71 3.58 -15.11 17.58
N ASP A 72 4.83 -15.51 17.34
CA ASP A 72 5.76 -16.00 18.36
C ASP A 72 6.95 -15.03 18.49
N PRO A 73 6.87 -14.04 19.41
CA PRO A 73 7.94 -13.05 19.59
C PRO A 73 9.18 -13.63 20.30
N VAL A 74 9.07 -14.83 20.89
CA VAL A 74 10.21 -15.52 21.54
C VAL A 74 10.97 -16.32 20.51
N GLY A 75 10.26 -17.14 19.72
CA GLY A 75 10.84 -17.92 18.63
C GLY A 75 11.09 -17.11 17.36
N LEU A 76 10.71 -15.82 17.34
CA LEU A 76 10.83 -14.91 16.18
C LEU A 76 10.18 -15.49 14.92
N ARG A 77 8.95 -16.00 15.07
CA ARG A 77 8.18 -16.63 14.00
C ARG A 77 6.81 -16.01 13.84
N VAL A 78 6.30 -16.00 12.63
CA VAL A 78 4.92 -15.62 12.33
C VAL A 78 4.35 -16.64 11.36
N GLY A 79 3.50 -17.54 11.87
CA GLY A 79 2.72 -18.44 11.05
C GLY A 79 1.52 -17.73 10.44
N PHE A 80 1.14 -18.11 9.23
CA PHE A 80 -0.06 -17.59 8.58
C PHE A 80 -0.83 -18.66 7.83
N ARG A 81 -2.17 -18.52 7.81
CA ARG A 81 -3.08 -19.39 7.05
C ARG A 81 -4.23 -18.56 6.48
N GLN A 82 -4.45 -18.63 5.18
CA GLN A 82 -5.63 -18.04 4.57
C GLN A 82 -6.89 -18.78 5.05
N GLU A 83 -7.86 -18.03 5.55
CA GLU A 83 -9.20 -18.53 5.93
C GLU A 83 -10.20 -18.32 4.78
N VAL A 84 -10.03 -17.22 4.04
CA VAL A 84 -10.83 -16.92 2.84
C VAL A 84 -9.85 -16.60 1.72
N SER A 85 -9.81 -17.46 0.72
CA SER A 85 -8.96 -17.33 -0.47
C SER A 85 -9.77 -16.86 -1.69
N GLN A 86 -9.07 -16.40 -2.70
CA GLN A 86 -9.65 -16.13 -4.03
C GLN A 86 -9.01 -17.04 -5.09
N PRO A 87 -9.78 -17.52 -6.07
CA PRO A 87 -9.23 -18.28 -7.18
C PRO A 87 -8.03 -17.57 -7.84
N PRO A 88 -7.02 -18.33 -8.27
CA PRO A 88 -6.95 -19.79 -8.32
C PRO A 88 -6.54 -20.49 -7.00
N VAL A 89 -6.35 -19.75 -5.90
CA VAL A 89 -5.94 -20.31 -4.59
C VAL A 89 -7.13 -20.99 -3.91
N ALA A 90 -7.01 -22.30 -3.63
CA ALA A 90 -7.94 -23.05 -2.79
C ALA A 90 -7.50 -23.05 -1.32
N ALA A 91 -6.21 -23.14 -1.07
CA ALA A 91 -5.63 -23.05 0.28
C ALA A 91 -4.20 -22.52 0.18
N MET A 92 -3.82 -21.70 1.17
CA MET A 92 -2.45 -21.19 1.30
C MET A 92 -2.13 -20.91 2.75
N GLY A 93 -0.91 -21.21 3.13
CA GLY A 93 -0.32 -20.86 4.41
C GLY A 93 1.19 -20.89 4.33
N GLY A 94 1.81 -20.67 5.48
CA GLY A 94 3.28 -20.66 5.56
C GLY A 94 3.75 -20.03 6.86
N GLU A 95 5.03 -19.72 6.88
CA GLU A 95 5.66 -19.16 8.06
C GLU A 95 6.83 -18.24 7.67
N TRP A 96 6.91 -17.11 8.35
CA TRP A 96 8.10 -16.28 8.45
C TRP A 96 8.93 -16.77 9.62
N ILE A 97 10.20 -17.05 9.40
CA ILE A 97 11.15 -17.54 10.41
C ILE A 97 12.36 -16.62 10.37
N VAL A 98 12.70 -16.02 11.52
CA VAL A 98 13.86 -15.14 11.63
C VAL A 98 14.87 -15.80 12.57
N GLU A 99 16.01 -16.21 12.01
CA GLU A 99 17.09 -16.90 12.75
C GLU A 99 18.25 -15.91 12.98
N PRO A 100 18.62 -15.62 14.25
CA PRO A 100 19.78 -14.77 14.51
C PRO A 100 21.07 -15.50 14.09
N LEU A 101 21.89 -14.82 13.27
CA LEU A 101 23.24 -15.29 12.91
C LEU A 101 24.31 -14.64 13.81
N SER A 102 24.04 -13.39 14.23
CA SER A 102 24.84 -12.62 15.20
C SER A 102 23.96 -11.52 15.79
N ASP A 103 24.54 -10.65 16.64
CA ASP A 103 23.81 -9.47 17.17
C ASP A 103 23.40 -8.46 16.08
N THR A 104 24.03 -8.50 14.91
CA THR A 104 23.83 -7.55 13.81
C THR A 104 23.42 -8.20 12.49
N ALA A 105 23.21 -9.52 12.46
CA ALA A 105 22.84 -10.24 11.25
C ALA A 105 21.83 -11.34 11.54
N SER A 106 20.92 -11.58 10.62
CA SER A 106 19.88 -12.62 10.69
C SER A 106 19.64 -13.28 9.34
N LEU A 107 19.17 -14.53 9.38
CA LEU A 107 18.62 -15.24 8.23
C LEU A 107 17.12 -15.21 8.32
N VAL A 108 16.47 -14.77 7.25
CA VAL A 108 15.00 -14.82 7.10
C VAL A 108 14.64 -15.94 6.14
N ARG A 109 13.70 -16.79 6.55
CA ARG A 109 13.10 -17.80 5.70
C ARG A 109 11.60 -17.55 5.64
N LEU A 110 11.04 -17.56 4.42
CA LEU A 110 9.63 -17.47 4.14
C LEU A 110 9.19 -18.74 3.44
N THR A 111 8.36 -19.52 4.12
CA THR A 111 7.82 -20.77 3.59
C THR A 111 6.38 -20.59 3.15
N HIS A 112 5.97 -21.32 2.11
CA HIS A 112 4.57 -21.43 1.68
C HIS A 112 4.20 -22.88 1.50
N ASP A 113 2.95 -23.22 1.86
CA ASP A 113 2.24 -24.40 1.42
C ASP A 113 0.92 -23.97 0.77
N PHE A 114 0.60 -24.53 -0.39
CA PHE A 114 -0.56 -24.09 -1.15
C PHE A 114 -1.18 -25.20 -2.01
N ARG A 115 -2.43 -24.94 -2.40
CA ARG A 115 -3.20 -25.76 -3.33
C ARG A 115 -4.02 -24.86 -4.26
N ALA A 116 -4.10 -25.24 -5.52
CA ALA A 116 -5.00 -24.60 -6.47
C ALA A 116 -6.43 -25.16 -6.36
N VAL A 117 -7.40 -24.38 -6.80
CA VAL A 117 -8.79 -24.85 -6.98
C VAL A 117 -8.79 -26.02 -7.96
N ASP A 118 -9.47 -27.10 -7.60
CA ASP A 118 -9.58 -28.35 -8.39
C ASP A 118 -8.24 -28.99 -8.74
N ASP A 119 -7.15 -28.66 -8.03
CA ASP A 119 -5.77 -29.05 -8.32
C ASP A 119 -5.34 -28.73 -9.79
N ASP A 120 -5.95 -27.67 -10.37
CA ASP A 120 -5.70 -27.22 -11.74
C ASP A 120 -4.23 -26.85 -11.98
N PRO A 121 -3.55 -27.46 -12.96
CA PRO A 121 -2.13 -27.20 -13.23
C PRO A 121 -1.82 -25.75 -13.61
N GLU A 122 -2.69 -25.07 -14.35
CA GLU A 122 -2.51 -23.66 -14.71
C GLU A 122 -2.64 -22.77 -13.45
N GLY A 123 -3.56 -23.13 -12.56
CA GLY A 123 -3.70 -22.48 -11.25
C GLY A 123 -2.47 -22.66 -10.37
N VAL A 124 -1.90 -23.87 -10.33
CA VAL A 124 -0.64 -24.16 -9.61
C VAL A 124 0.50 -23.32 -10.16
N GLU A 125 0.65 -23.25 -11.49
CA GLU A 125 1.71 -22.45 -12.12
C GLU A 125 1.52 -20.94 -11.84
N TRP A 126 0.27 -20.45 -11.90
CA TRP A 126 -0.04 -19.05 -11.57
C TRP A 126 0.33 -18.71 -10.14
N ILE A 127 -0.03 -19.58 -9.16
CA ILE A 127 0.27 -19.42 -7.74
C ILE A 127 1.79 -19.43 -7.52
N THR A 128 2.50 -20.39 -8.14
CA THR A 128 3.96 -20.50 -8.03
C THR A 128 4.65 -19.21 -8.49
N ARG A 129 4.30 -18.70 -9.68
CA ARG A 129 4.84 -17.43 -10.19
C ARG A 129 4.53 -16.25 -9.27
N ALA A 130 3.33 -16.20 -8.68
CA ALA A 130 2.95 -15.15 -7.75
C ALA A 130 3.76 -15.21 -6.46
N ILE A 131 3.94 -16.42 -5.89
CA ILE A 131 4.76 -16.64 -4.69
C ILE A 131 6.21 -16.24 -4.96
N ASP A 132 6.82 -16.71 -6.03
CA ASP A 132 8.24 -16.44 -6.34
C ASP A 132 8.49 -14.95 -6.52
N ARG A 133 7.64 -14.26 -7.28
CA ARG A 133 7.76 -12.82 -7.51
C ARG A 133 7.55 -12.02 -6.23
N ASN A 134 6.48 -12.31 -5.49
CA ASN A 134 6.11 -11.54 -4.31
C ASN A 134 7.10 -11.82 -3.15
N SER A 135 7.43 -13.08 -2.88
CA SER A 135 8.39 -13.42 -1.83
C SER A 135 9.77 -12.82 -2.08
N GLY A 136 10.24 -12.83 -3.33
CA GLY A 136 11.49 -12.16 -3.69
C GLY A 136 11.44 -10.66 -3.41
N ALA A 137 10.39 -9.99 -3.86
CA ALA A 137 10.20 -8.54 -3.64
C ALA A 137 10.04 -8.18 -2.15
N GLU A 138 9.29 -9.00 -1.40
CA GLU A 138 9.07 -8.81 0.03
C GLU A 138 10.35 -8.99 0.84
N LEU A 139 11.12 -10.05 0.58
CA LEU A 139 12.40 -10.31 1.26
C LEU A 139 13.43 -9.23 0.97
N ASP A 140 13.56 -8.78 -0.28
CA ASP A 140 14.44 -7.68 -0.64
C ASP A 140 14.05 -6.35 0.02
N ALA A 141 12.76 -6.07 0.08
CA ALA A 141 12.25 -4.86 0.74
C ALA A 141 12.40 -4.92 2.26
N LEU A 142 12.12 -6.08 2.87
CA LEU A 142 12.36 -6.33 4.29
C LEU A 142 13.82 -6.12 4.65
N ARG A 143 14.75 -6.67 3.85
CA ARG A 143 16.20 -6.49 4.05
C ARG A 143 16.56 -5.01 4.06
N ARG A 144 16.16 -4.25 3.02
CA ARG A 144 16.44 -2.81 2.93
C ARG A 144 15.87 -2.03 4.12
N ALA A 145 14.62 -2.29 4.49
CA ALA A 145 13.97 -1.61 5.61
C ALA A 145 14.63 -1.91 6.96
N ALA A 146 15.00 -3.18 7.20
CA ALA A 146 15.65 -3.59 8.44
C ALA A 146 17.09 -3.06 8.56
N GLU A 147 17.87 -3.11 7.47
CA GLU A 147 19.25 -2.58 7.43
C GLU A 147 19.25 -1.05 7.61
N GLN A 148 18.29 -0.34 7.00
CA GLN A 148 18.13 1.10 7.19
C GLN A 148 17.72 1.46 8.61
N ALA A 149 16.81 0.69 9.23
CA ALA A 149 16.42 0.89 10.64
C ALA A 149 17.61 0.65 11.59
N ALA A 150 18.41 -0.39 11.33
CA ALA A 150 19.61 -0.70 12.12
C ALA A 150 20.70 0.38 12.01
N ALA A 151 20.81 1.04 10.84
CA ALA A 151 21.75 2.14 10.61
C ALA A 151 21.29 3.49 11.24
N GLY A 152 20.11 3.57 11.85
CA GLY A 152 19.57 4.80 12.46
C GLY A 152 19.08 5.85 11.46
N GLY A 153 18.94 5.51 10.17
CA GLY A 153 18.59 6.45 9.10
C GLY A 153 17.14 6.39 8.61
N ALA A 154 16.27 5.62 9.26
CA ALA A 154 14.93 5.35 8.76
C ALA A 154 13.99 6.57 8.80
N ASP A 155 14.13 7.45 9.79
CA ASP A 155 13.19 8.57 9.99
C ASP A 155 13.36 9.72 9.00
N ASP A 156 14.57 9.94 8.51
CA ASP A 156 14.85 11.06 7.60
C ASP A 156 14.15 10.93 6.23
N LEU A 157 13.99 9.70 5.71
CA LEU A 157 13.39 9.47 4.40
C LEU A 157 11.88 9.26 4.46
N SER A 158 11.32 9.00 5.62
CA SER A 158 9.88 8.80 5.80
C SER A 158 9.17 10.13 6.02
N LEU A 159 8.06 10.35 5.32
CA LEU A 159 7.21 11.52 5.44
C LEU A 159 5.75 11.07 5.56
N ARG A 160 5.06 11.50 6.63
CA ARG A 160 3.61 11.32 6.79
C ARG A 160 2.98 12.67 7.15
N PHE A 161 1.87 12.98 6.49
CA PHE A 161 1.12 14.20 6.75
C PHE A 161 -0.34 14.08 6.31
N ASP A 162 -1.16 14.93 6.90
CA ASP A 162 -2.59 15.04 6.62
C ASP A 162 -2.92 16.42 6.09
N ASP A 163 -3.88 16.49 5.16
CA ASP A 163 -4.59 17.72 4.77
C ASP A 163 -6.08 17.49 5.03
N VAL A 164 -6.79 18.50 5.56
CA VAL A 164 -8.17 18.34 6.03
C VAL A 164 -9.06 19.43 5.42
N VAL A 165 -10.28 19.04 4.98
CA VAL A 165 -11.31 19.95 4.47
C VAL A 165 -12.67 19.59 5.08
N GLU A 166 -13.37 20.59 5.65
CA GLU A 166 -14.75 20.44 6.09
C GLU A 166 -15.72 20.67 4.94
N VAL A 167 -16.73 19.81 4.82
CA VAL A 167 -17.72 19.81 3.73
C VAL A 167 -19.13 19.79 4.32
N ALA A 168 -19.97 20.74 3.92
CA ALA A 168 -21.37 20.84 4.36
C ALA A 168 -22.29 20.02 3.43
N ALA A 169 -21.99 18.72 3.29
CA ALA A 169 -22.76 17.79 2.46
C ALA A 169 -22.65 16.35 3.02
N ASP A 170 -23.45 15.44 2.44
CA ASP A 170 -23.40 14.03 2.83
C ASP A 170 -22.07 13.39 2.43
N PRO A 171 -21.48 12.53 3.28
CA PRO A 171 -20.28 11.75 2.95
C PRO A 171 -20.35 11.01 1.61
N ALA A 172 -21.53 10.52 1.22
CA ALA A 172 -21.70 9.80 -0.04
C ALA A 172 -21.41 10.67 -1.26
N ASP A 173 -21.84 11.95 -1.27
CA ASP A 173 -21.62 12.86 -2.39
C ASP A 173 -20.12 13.13 -2.61
N VAL A 174 -19.37 13.28 -1.51
CA VAL A 174 -17.90 13.44 -1.57
C VAL A 174 -17.24 12.15 -2.03
N TYR A 175 -17.68 11.02 -1.47
CA TYR A 175 -17.17 9.72 -1.86
C TYR A 175 -17.38 9.45 -3.36
N ASP A 176 -18.56 9.69 -3.90
CA ASP A 176 -18.88 9.47 -5.30
C ASP A 176 -18.01 10.34 -6.24
N PHE A 177 -17.72 11.57 -5.85
CA PHE A 177 -16.78 12.42 -6.59
C PHE A 177 -15.37 11.82 -6.65
N LEU A 178 -14.85 11.34 -5.51
CA LEU A 178 -13.52 10.77 -5.41
C LEU A 178 -13.45 9.37 -6.02
N TYR A 179 -14.51 8.57 -5.89
CA TYR A 179 -14.60 7.21 -6.41
C TYR A 179 -14.61 7.17 -7.94
N ASP A 180 -15.42 8.02 -8.58
CA ASP A 180 -15.57 8.09 -10.04
C ASP A 180 -14.39 8.83 -10.69
N ALA A 181 -13.20 8.22 -10.60
CA ALA A 181 -11.99 8.79 -11.16
C ALA A 181 -11.99 8.85 -12.70
N ARG A 182 -12.89 8.13 -13.40
CA ARG A 182 -13.06 8.27 -14.86
C ARG A 182 -13.37 9.70 -15.28
N ARG A 183 -14.06 10.44 -14.40
CA ARG A 183 -14.42 11.84 -14.63
C ARG A 183 -13.38 12.86 -14.15
N TRP A 184 -12.26 12.42 -13.59
CA TRP A 184 -11.25 13.34 -13.06
C TRP A 184 -10.61 14.21 -14.15
N GLN A 185 -10.48 13.71 -15.37
CA GLN A 185 -9.97 14.51 -16.49
C GLN A 185 -10.86 15.74 -16.76
N GLU A 186 -12.18 15.64 -16.54
CA GLU A 186 -13.13 16.74 -16.69
C GLU A 186 -13.23 17.62 -15.45
N ARG A 187 -13.02 17.02 -14.27
CA ARG A 187 -13.28 17.64 -12.96
C ARG A 187 -12.07 18.27 -12.33
N LEU A 188 -10.85 17.76 -12.64
CA LEU A 188 -9.60 18.16 -11.99
C LEU A 188 -8.66 18.82 -13.01
N PRO A 189 -8.38 20.14 -12.89
CA PRO A 189 -7.58 20.88 -13.88
C PRO A 189 -6.15 20.36 -14.05
N HIS A 190 -5.61 19.68 -13.04
CA HIS A 190 -4.28 19.10 -13.07
C HIS A 190 -4.22 17.68 -13.63
N VAL A 191 -5.37 17.09 -14.00
CA VAL A 191 -5.44 15.73 -14.56
C VAL A 191 -5.63 15.83 -16.08
N ASN A 192 -4.66 15.28 -16.83
CA ASN A 192 -4.65 15.32 -18.29
C ASN A 192 -5.22 14.07 -18.94
N ARG A 193 -4.99 12.89 -18.34
CA ARG A 193 -5.48 11.59 -18.82
C ARG A 193 -5.81 10.69 -17.64
N VAL A 194 -6.84 9.88 -17.80
CA VAL A 194 -7.21 8.83 -16.84
C VAL A 194 -7.54 7.54 -17.59
N GLU A 195 -6.95 6.44 -17.13
CA GLU A 195 -7.37 5.08 -17.46
C GLU A 195 -7.73 4.37 -16.16
N LEU A 196 -8.97 3.89 -16.05
CA LEU A 196 -9.47 3.21 -14.86
C LEU A 196 -10.04 1.85 -15.22
N GLU A 197 -9.46 0.82 -14.62
CA GLU A 197 -9.96 -0.55 -14.65
C GLU A 197 -10.53 -0.91 -13.28
N GLU A 198 -11.73 -1.51 -13.28
CA GLU A 198 -12.42 -2.02 -12.10
C GLU A 198 -13.10 -3.35 -12.43
N SER A 199 -12.30 -4.42 -12.49
CA SER A 199 -12.77 -5.77 -12.76
C SER A 199 -13.46 -6.43 -11.56
N THR A 200 -13.16 -5.96 -10.36
CA THR A 200 -13.79 -6.35 -9.09
C THR A 200 -14.34 -5.09 -8.43
N PRO A 201 -15.61 -5.07 -7.99
CA PRO A 201 -16.19 -3.90 -7.34
C PRO A 201 -15.33 -3.38 -6.19
N ASN A 202 -15.11 -2.06 -6.15
CA ASN A 202 -14.31 -1.36 -5.15
C ASN A 202 -12.79 -1.65 -5.18
N LEU A 203 -12.29 -2.35 -6.20
CA LEU A 203 -10.86 -2.52 -6.47
C LEU A 203 -10.53 -1.90 -7.82
N GLN A 204 -9.88 -0.74 -7.80
CA GLN A 204 -9.59 0.04 -8.99
C GLN A 204 -8.08 0.05 -9.27
N LEU A 205 -7.73 -0.18 -10.53
CA LEU A 205 -6.40 0.12 -11.07
C LEU A 205 -6.52 1.43 -11.85
N LEU A 206 -5.81 2.44 -11.40
CA LEU A 206 -5.85 3.79 -11.96
C LEU A 206 -4.48 4.14 -12.53
N GLU A 207 -4.42 4.44 -13.83
CA GLU A 207 -3.29 5.13 -14.44
C GLU A 207 -3.70 6.55 -14.79
N MET A 208 -2.86 7.53 -14.46
CA MET A 208 -3.20 8.94 -14.57
C MET A 208 -1.98 9.78 -14.95
N ASP A 209 -2.18 10.69 -15.89
CA ASP A 209 -1.21 11.72 -16.24
C ASP A 209 -1.60 13.02 -15.53
N THR A 210 -0.66 13.54 -14.74
CA THR A 210 -0.83 14.80 -14.00
C THR A 210 0.08 15.87 -14.57
N LEU A 211 -0.47 17.06 -14.79
CA LEU A 211 0.27 18.25 -15.22
C LEU A 211 0.88 18.96 -14.00
N THR A 212 2.16 19.27 -14.12
CA THR A 212 2.85 20.14 -13.17
C THR A 212 2.70 21.61 -13.59
N PRO A 213 2.91 22.59 -12.67
CA PRO A 213 2.79 24.01 -12.99
C PRO A 213 3.74 24.49 -14.12
N ASN A 214 4.86 23.79 -14.36
CA ASN A 214 5.79 24.07 -15.45
C ASN A 214 5.45 23.32 -16.77
N GLY A 215 4.28 22.64 -16.82
CA GLY A 215 3.80 21.93 -18.02
C GLY A 215 4.38 20.53 -18.23
N ALA A 216 5.22 20.02 -17.31
CA ALA A 216 5.67 18.64 -17.39
C ALA A 216 4.54 17.66 -17.05
N VAL A 217 4.56 16.49 -17.66
CA VAL A 217 3.58 15.42 -17.42
C VAL A 217 4.23 14.31 -16.59
N HIS A 218 3.55 13.91 -15.52
CA HIS A 218 3.92 12.75 -14.72
C HIS A 218 2.84 11.67 -14.80
N THR A 219 3.21 10.50 -15.29
CA THR A 219 2.36 9.32 -15.28
C THR A 219 2.53 8.58 -13.95
N THR A 220 1.42 8.36 -13.25
CA THR A 220 1.36 7.52 -12.06
C THR A 220 0.43 6.34 -12.32
N LYS A 221 0.71 5.22 -11.65
CA LYS A 221 -0.17 4.05 -11.64
C LYS A 221 -0.41 3.65 -10.21
N SER A 222 -1.67 3.44 -9.83
CA SER A 222 -2.06 3.12 -8.45
C SER A 222 -3.13 2.05 -8.40
N VAL A 223 -3.12 1.28 -7.32
CA VAL A 223 -4.25 0.47 -6.89
C VAL A 223 -5.04 1.27 -5.86
N ARG A 224 -6.35 1.27 -5.99
CA ARG A 224 -7.29 1.89 -5.04
C ARG A 224 -8.20 0.82 -4.46
N VAL A 225 -8.27 0.77 -3.14
CA VAL A 225 -9.22 -0.03 -2.36
C VAL A 225 -10.27 0.93 -1.82
N CYS A 226 -11.51 0.75 -2.23
CA CYS A 226 -12.59 1.68 -1.97
C CYS A 226 -13.54 1.12 -0.92
N PHE A 227 -13.81 1.89 0.12
CA PHE A 227 -14.76 1.59 1.18
C PHE A 227 -15.93 2.58 1.06
N PRO A 228 -17.10 2.16 0.58
CA PRO A 228 -18.21 3.06 0.25
C PRO A 228 -18.55 4.06 1.35
N SER A 229 -18.63 5.33 0.97
CA SER A 229 -18.93 6.49 1.82
C SER A 229 -18.00 6.70 3.03
N ALA A 230 -16.90 5.95 3.14
CA ALA A 230 -15.99 6.01 4.30
C ALA A 230 -14.55 6.34 3.92
N ALA A 231 -13.98 5.62 2.95
CA ALA A 231 -12.57 5.81 2.63
C ALA A 231 -12.19 5.27 1.23
N ILE A 232 -11.10 5.81 0.69
CA ILE A 232 -10.37 5.24 -0.45
C ILE A 232 -8.91 5.18 -0.07
N VAL A 233 -8.38 3.98 0.09
CA VAL A 233 -6.94 3.73 0.28
C VAL A 233 -6.31 3.51 -1.07
N TYR A 234 -5.13 4.08 -1.31
CA TYR A 234 -4.41 3.82 -2.55
C TYR A 234 -2.91 3.63 -2.31
N LYS A 235 -2.30 2.82 -3.17
CA LYS A 235 -0.86 2.69 -3.27
C LYS A 235 -0.42 2.94 -4.70
N GLN A 236 0.55 3.80 -4.88
CA GLN A 236 1.17 3.98 -6.18
C GLN A 236 2.11 2.82 -6.49
N LEU A 237 1.90 2.17 -7.64
CA LEU A 237 2.77 1.14 -8.21
C LEU A 237 3.88 1.77 -9.06
N ARG A 238 3.62 2.97 -9.59
CA ARG A 238 4.58 3.81 -10.30
C ARG A 238 4.58 5.19 -9.64
N THR A 239 5.67 5.51 -8.99
CA THR A 239 5.86 6.77 -8.25
C THR A 239 6.65 7.79 -9.07
N PRO A 240 6.51 9.10 -8.80
CA PRO A 240 7.47 10.11 -9.24
C PRO A 240 8.89 9.84 -8.71
N ALA A 241 9.89 10.34 -9.39
CA ALA A 241 11.30 10.00 -9.18
C ALA A 241 11.84 10.24 -7.75
N LEU A 242 11.29 11.22 -7.02
CA LEU A 242 11.71 11.49 -5.62
C LEU A 242 11.19 10.50 -4.58
N MET A 243 10.35 9.53 -4.98
CA MET A 243 9.66 8.65 -4.05
C MET A 243 9.85 7.19 -4.44
N THR A 244 10.22 6.33 -3.48
CA THR A 244 10.20 4.87 -3.64
C THR A 244 8.87 4.28 -3.20
N VAL A 245 8.17 4.94 -2.27
CA VAL A 245 6.84 4.55 -1.79
C VAL A 245 5.94 5.77 -1.71
N HIS A 246 4.71 5.65 -2.20
CA HIS A 246 3.64 6.59 -1.92
C HIS A 246 2.31 5.83 -1.71
N ASN A 247 1.84 5.86 -0.48
CA ASN A 247 0.53 5.38 -0.08
C ASN A 247 -0.32 6.58 0.32
N GLY A 248 -1.59 6.54 -0.01
CA GLY A 248 -2.53 7.58 0.38
C GLY A 248 -3.84 7.01 0.91
N LEU A 249 -4.53 7.84 1.68
CA LEU A 249 -5.84 7.55 2.24
C LEU A 249 -6.71 8.80 2.14
N TRP A 250 -7.83 8.68 1.45
CA TRP A 250 -8.94 9.60 1.57
C TRP A 250 -9.90 9.04 2.63
N ARG A 251 -10.03 9.71 3.76
CA ARG A 251 -11.02 9.37 4.80
C ARG A 251 -12.13 10.39 4.80
N ILE A 252 -13.37 9.91 4.86
CA ILE A 252 -14.57 10.75 4.90
C ILE A 252 -15.30 10.39 6.18
N ALA A 253 -15.27 11.28 7.15
CA ALA A 253 -15.88 11.06 8.46
C ALA A 253 -17.11 11.97 8.62
N LYS A 254 -18.26 11.39 8.97
CA LYS A 254 -19.48 12.15 9.25
C LYS A 254 -19.26 13.12 10.41
N SER A 255 -19.74 14.35 10.26
CA SER A 255 -19.73 15.40 11.29
C SER A 255 -21.14 15.96 11.49
N THR A 256 -21.31 16.84 12.50
CA THR A 256 -22.60 17.48 12.76
C THR A 256 -23.05 18.42 11.65
N ALA A 257 -22.11 18.96 10.87
CA ALA A 257 -22.37 19.94 9.81
C ALA A 257 -22.25 19.33 8.39
N GLY A 258 -22.06 18.01 8.27
CA GLY A 258 -21.82 17.32 7.00
C GLY A 258 -20.75 16.24 7.15
N CYS A 259 -19.56 16.46 6.60
CA CYS A 259 -18.43 15.55 6.80
C CYS A 259 -17.08 16.27 6.81
N THR A 260 -16.09 15.61 7.42
CA THR A 260 -14.67 15.98 7.37
C THR A 260 -13.98 15.06 6.40
N VAL A 261 -13.26 15.62 5.43
CA VAL A 261 -12.44 14.87 4.46
C VAL A 261 -10.98 15.05 4.83
N THR A 262 -10.30 13.94 5.07
CA THR A 262 -8.87 13.92 5.38
C THR A 262 -8.12 13.18 4.27
N SER A 263 -7.12 13.82 3.69
CA SER A 263 -6.13 13.18 2.82
C SER A 263 -4.86 12.92 3.60
N THR A 264 -4.55 11.65 3.83
CA THR A 264 -3.29 11.22 4.44
C THR A 264 -2.32 10.75 3.37
N HIS A 265 -1.08 11.22 3.41
CA HIS A 265 0.01 10.73 2.58
C HIS A 265 1.07 10.07 3.45
N THR A 266 1.54 8.89 3.02
CA THR A 266 2.70 8.19 3.57
C THR A 266 3.69 7.97 2.45
N VAL A 267 4.87 8.57 2.56
CA VAL A 267 5.90 8.59 1.52
C VAL A 267 7.22 8.09 2.08
N VAL A 268 7.98 7.37 1.26
CA VAL A 268 9.40 7.13 1.46
C VAL A 268 10.15 7.78 0.30
N LEU A 269 11.07 8.67 0.62
CA LEU A 269 11.89 9.37 -0.37
C LEU A 269 12.98 8.47 -0.94
N ASP A 270 13.36 8.74 -2.17
CA ASP A 270 14.56 8.18 -2.79
C ASP A 270 15.73 9.15 -2.57
N ARG A 271 16.67 8.80 -1.68
CA ARG A 271 17.86 9.62 -1.38
C ARG A 271 18.69 9.89 -2.63
N ASP A 272 18.84 8.88 -3.48
CA ASP A 272 19.72 8.97 -4.66
C ASP A 272 19.11 9.84 -5.78
N ALA A 273 17.79 10.04 -5.74
CA ALA A 273 17.06 10.90 -6.67
C ALA A 273 17.07 12.39 -6.27
N VAL A 274 17.47 12.75 -5.04
CA VAL A 274 17.37 14.13 -4.54
C VAL A 274 18.16 15.09 -5.44
N VAL A 275 19.44 14.87 -5.61
CA VAL A 275 20.29 15.75 -6.42
C VAL A 275 19.94 15.72 -7.92
N PRO A 276 19.71 14.54 -8.54
CA PRO A 276 19.27 14.48 -9.93
C PRO A 276 17.98 15.25 -10.23
N VAL A 277 17.03 15.28 -9.29
CA VAL A 277 15.71 15.90 -9.49
C VAL A 277 15.67 17.38 -9.09
N LEU A 278 16.29 17.73 -7.94
CA LEU A 278 16.22 19.08 -7.37
C LEU A 278 17.43 19.95 -7.67
N GLY A 279 18.52 19.37 -8.19
CA GLY A 279 19.74 20.09 -8.53
C GLY A 279 20.85 19.97 -7.49
N GLY A 280 22.05 20.45 -7.87
CA GLY A 280 23.24 20.37 -7.02
C GLY A 280 23.07 21.13 -5.71
N GLY A 281 23.47 20.51 -4.60
CA GLY A 281 23.36 21.07 -3.24
C GLY A 281 22.03 20.81 -2.54
N ALA A 282 21.02 20.24 -3.21
CA ALA A 282 19.76 19.86 -2.59
C ALA A 282 19.95 18.75 -1.54
N THR A 283 19.21 18.87 -0.46
CA THR A 283 19.23 17.96 0.69
C THR A 283 17.96 17.11 0.78
N VAL A 284 17.97 16.08 1.64
CA VAL A 284 16.76 15.31 1.95
C VAL A 284 15.66 16.22 2.55
N ALA A 285 16.04 17.23 3.34
CA ALA A 285 15.09 18.20 3.90
C ALA A 285 14.38 19.02 2.79
N ASP A 286 15.12 19.43 1.76
CA ASP A 286 14.53 20.11 0.60
C ASP A 286 13.57 19.20 -0.17
N ALA A 287 13.94 17.92 -0.36
CA ALA A 287 13.07 16.93 -0.98
C ALA A 287 11.79 16.67 -0.15
N ARG A 288 11.88 16.61 1.18
CA ARG A 288 10.70 16.51 2.07
C ARG A 288 9.75 17.67 1.89
N THR A 289 10.28 18.90 1.89
CA THR A 289 9.48 20.12 1.68
C THR A 289 8.83 20.11 0.29
N PHE A 290 9.61 19.84 -0.75
CA PHE A 290 9.12 19.78 -2.12
C PHE A 290 7.97 18.76 -2.29
N VAL A 291 8.16 17.54 -1.78
CA VAL A 291 7.15 16.46 -1.89
C VAL A 291 5.91 16.79 -1.06
N ARG A 292 6.08 17.32 0.18
CA ARG A 292 4.95 17.77 1.03
C ARG A 292 4.10 18.79 0.31
N ASP A 293 4.74 19.82 -0.27
CA ASP A 293 4.06 20.93 -0.94
C ASP A 293 3.37 20.46 -2.24
N ALA A 294 4.02 19.61 -3.02
CA ALA A 294 3.47 19.11 -4.27
C ALA A 294 2.24 18.22 -4.03
N LEU A 295 2.35 17.25 -3.15
CA LEU A 295 1.24 16.35 -2.81
C LEU A 295 0.10 17.09 -2.11
N GLY A 296 0.42 17.95 -1.13
CA GLY A 296 -0.59 18.70 -0.39
C GLY A 296 -1.37 19.68 -1.26
N ARG A 297 -0.74 20.35 -2.23
CA ARG A 297 -1.46 21.20 -3.20
C ARG A 297 -2.46 20.38 -4.03
N ASN A 298 -2.03 19.25 -4.56
CA ASN A 298 -2.88 18.42 -5.41
C ASN A 298 -4.05 17.81 -4.63
N SER A 299 -3.79 17.28 -3.45
CA SER A 299 -4.82 16.68 -2.59
C SER A 299 -5.82 17.73 -2.10
N THR A 300 -5.35 18.89 -1.64
CA THR A 300 -6.22 19.99 -1.20
C THR A 300 -7.09 20.51 -2.36
N ALA A 301 -6.51 20.71 -3.55
CA ALA A 301 -7.28 21.12 -4.73
C ALA A 301 -8.37 20.10 -5.07
N THR A 302 -8.05 18.80 -5.02
CA THR A 302 -9.03 17.72 -5.25
C THR A 302 -10.15 17.75 -4.21
N MET A 303 -9.82 17.88 -2.91
CA MET A 303 -10.81 17.96 -1.83
C MET A 303 -11.72 19.18 -1.94
N LEU A 304 -11.18 20.34 -2.33
CA LEU A 304 -11.97 21.56 -2.52
C LEU A 304 -12.95 21.42 -3.68
N LEU A 305 -12.54 20.80 -4.79
CA LEU A 305 -13.45 20.54 -5.92
C LEU A 305 -14.51 19.49 -5.58
N ALA A 306 -14.16 18.47 -4.77
CA ALA A 306 -15.12 17.52 -4.23
C ALA A 306 -16.13 18.21 -3.31
N LYS A 307 -15.67 19.14 -2.44
CA LYS A 307 -16.53 19.98 -1.59
C LYS A 307 -17.51 20.81 -2.41
N GLU A 308 -17.03 21.55 -3.39
CA GLU A 308 -17.88 22.39 -4.26
C GLU A 308 -18.94 21.56 -4.97
N HIS A 309 -18.56 20.37 -5.47
CA HIS A 309 -19.46 19.45 -6.13
C HIS A 309 -20.56 18.94 -5.18
N ALA A 310 -20.14 18.42 -4.02
CA ALA A 310 -21.06 17.84 -3.03
C ALA A 310 -22.01 18.88 -2.43
N GLU A 311 -21.52 20.08 -2.08
CA GLU A 311 -22.34 21.15 -1.53
C GLU A 311 -23.32 21.75 -2.56
N ARG A 312 -22.97 21.74 -3.86
CA ARG A 312 -23.90 22.10 -4.94
C ARG A 312 -25.02 21.06 -5.07
N ALA A 313 -24.68 19.77 -5.15
CA ALA A 313 -25.64 18.70 -5.19
C ALA A 313 -26.60 18.70 -3.97
N ALA A 314 -26.09 19.04 -2.78
CA ALA A 314 -26.90 19.15 -1.59
C ALA A 314 -27.92 20.33 -1.64
N ARG A 315 -27.58 21.43 -2.32
CA ARG A 315 -28.49 22.58 -2.51
C ARG A 315 -29.56 22.33 -3.58
N GLU A 316 -29.33 21.42 -4.52
CA GLU A 316 -30.22 21.09 -5.62
C GLU A 316 -31.26 20.00 -5.26
N ARG A 317 -31.06 19.30 -4.10
CA ARG A 317 -32.02 18.35 -3.50
C ARG A 317 -33.00 19.03 -2.57
#